data_5112fa99b19f78e5c37278e0f06b2637
#
_entry.id   5112fa99b19f78e5c37278e0f06b2637
#
_cell.length_a   1.000
_cell.length_b   1.000
_cell.length_c   1.000
_cell.angle_alpha   90.00
_cell.angle_beta   90.00
_cell.angle_gamma   90.00
#
_symmetry.space_group_name_H-M   'P 1'
#
loop_
_entity.id
_entity.type
_entity.pdbx_description
1 polymer ?
#
loop_
_entity_poly.entity_id
_entity_poly.type
_entity_poly.pdbx_seq_one_letter_code
_entity_poly.pdbx_strand_id
1 'polypeptide(L)'
;MGSEMCIRDRNNDEECEAADEMLSEDFIIADEFTMADMRLSYELFKHIEKGVRVVIVGDVDQLPSVGPGNVFRELVLCGVIPVTILDMVFRQGKDSRIAANAHKMQENDTNLDYGDDFIFCPADTAAEAADKVAEYYRSFVDAYGVDNVQVLTPFRKKGEASVNALNDRLWEMVNPKSSIARELKAGNALYREGDRIIHNKNKNDISNGDIGYITDIYQDEDGVDLMRLSFSDGRIVEYSAEDADLIEHAYATTVHKSQGSEYKVVILPWLPMFYLMLRRNILYTAITRAKEKIVIVGSKKALYQAIHNTACDKRNTRLGERIVREYNALLTKKASA
;
A
#
# COMPACT_ATOMS: atom_id res chain seq x y z
N MET A 1 -5.67 14.94 21.60
CA MET A 1 -4.35 14.49 21.15
C MET A 1 -4.37 12.98 21.34
N GLY A 2 -4.61 12.22 20.27
CA GLY A 2 -4.49 10.77 20.31
C GLY A 2 -3.03 10.40 20.19
N SER A 3 -2.50 9.55 21.06
CA SER A 3 -1.19 8.97 20.86
C SER A 3 -1.32 7.94 19.73
N GLU A 4 -0.83 8.26 18.56
CA GLU A 4 -0.64 7.28 17.49
C GLU A 4 0.55 6.41 17.85
N MET A 5 0.28 5.31 18.56
CA MET A 5 1.32 4.31 18.84
C MET A 5 1.44 3.36 17.65
N CYS A 6 2.44 3.57 16.82
CA CYS A 6 2.70 2.69 15.68
C CYS A 6 3.38 1.40 16.18
N ILE A 7 2.58 0.34 16.35
CA ILE A 7 3.08 -1.00 16.74
C ILE A 7 4.09 -1.58 15.73
N ARG A 8 4.17 -1.04 14.51
CA ARG A 8 5.15 -1.40 13.49
C ARG A 8 6.60 -1.10 13.89
N ASP A 9 6.84 -0.12 14.77
CA ASP A 9 8.19 0.34 15.09
C ASP A 9 8.94 -0.53 16.12
N ARG A 10 8.25 -1.50 16.74
CA ARG A 10 8.84 -2.42 17.71
C ARG A 10 9.66 -3.58 17.11
N ASN A 11 9.90 -3.60 15.82
CA ASN A 11 10.66 -4.67 15.15
C ASN A 11 12.15 -4.38 14.92
N ASN A 12 12.71 -3.34 15.51
CA ASN A 12 14.16 -3.17 15.59
C ASN A 12 14.67 -3.91 16.84
N ASP A 13 15.67 -4.77 16.65
CA ASP A 13 16.30 -5.64 17.67
C ASP A 13 17.05 -4.91 18.80
N GLU A 14 16.69 -3.68 19.11
CA GLU A 14 17.11 -3.03 20.36
C GLU A 14 16.06 -3.36 21.43
N GLU A 15 16.50 -4.11 22.43
CA GLU A 15 15.77 -4.46 23.64
C GLU A 15 15.19 -3.18 24.30
N CYS A 16 13.96 -2.84 23.93
CA CYS A 16 13.20 -1.81 24.63
C CYS A 16 12.50 -2.48 25.82
N GLU A 17 12.93 -2.16 27.04
CA GLU A 17 12.30 -2.60 28.30
C GLU A 17 10.82 -2.20 28.45
N ALA A 18 10.23 -1.49 27.49
CA ALA A 18 8.80 -1.14 27.39
C ALA A 18 7.89 -2.28 26.85
N ALA A 19 8.42 -3.51 26.73
CA ALA A 19 7.76 -4.59 26.00
C ALA A 19 6.53 -5.20 26.69
N ASP A 20 6.22 -4.90 27.96
CA ASP A 20 5.11 -5.49 28.72
C ASP A 20 4.08 -4.45 29.24
N GLU A 21 4.14 -3.20 28.76
CA GLU A 21 3.20 -2.19 29.22
C GLU A 21 1.83 -2.36 28.51
N MET A 22 0.77 -2.44 29.32
CA MET A 22 -0.61 -2.56 28.82
C MET A 22 -1.07 -1.24 28.21
N LEU A 23 -1.90 -1.31 27.19
CA LEU A 23 -2.57 -0.13 26.63
C LEU A 23 -3.58 0.40 27.67
N SER A 24 -3.44 1.69 28.01
CA SER A 24 -4.24 2.35 29.06
C SER A 24 -5.59 2.88 28.58
N GLU A 25 -5.86 2.75 27.27
CA GLU A 25 -7.06 3.29 26.63
C GLU A 25 -8.30 2.43 26.88
N ASP A 26 -9.41 3.05 27.24
CA ASP A 26 -10.72 2.40 27.40
C ASP A 26 -11.38 1.99 26.06
N PHE A 27 -10.92 2.57 24.96
CA PHE A 27 -11.45 2.36 23.61
C PHE A 27 -10.32 2.41 22.58
N ILE A 28 -10.19 1.36 21.79
CA ILE A 28 -9.15 1.19 20.78
C ILE A 28 -9.80 1.03 19.40
N ILE A 29 -9.33 1.81 18.43
CA ILE A 29 -9.67 1.64 17.00
C ILE A 29 -8.41 1.19 16.28
N ALA A 30 -8.46 0.01 15.65
CA ALA A 30 -7.39 -0.49 14.78
C ALA A 30 -7.87 -0.45 13.33
N ASP A 31 -7.38 0.55 12.58
CA ASP A 31 -7.71 0.71 11.16
C ASP A 31 -6.73 -0.04 10.26
N GLU A 32 -7.12 -0.26 8.98
CA GLU A 32 -6.36 -1.04 7.98
C GLU A 32 -5.87 -2.40 8.51
N PHE A 33 -6.68 -3.07 9.35
CA PHE A 33 -6.30 -4.30 10.05
C PHE A 33 -6.08 -5.50 9.12
N THR A 34 -6.49 -5.43 7.87
CA THR A 34 -6.13 -6.41 6.83
C THR A 34 -4.63 -6.58 6.67
N MET A 35 -3.85 -5.55 7.01
CA MET A 35 -2.39 -5.56 6.96
C MET A 35 -1.75 -6.26 8.18
N ALA A 36 -2.50 -6.49 9.26
CA ALA A 36 -2.00 -7.12 10.47
C ALA A 36 -1.92 -8.65 10.28
N ASP A 37 -0.73 -9.20 10.41
CA ASP A 37 -0.52 -10.63 10.44
C ASP A 37 -0.81 -11.25 11.83
N MET A 38 -0.63 -12.54 11.96
CA MET A 38 -0.92 -13.26 13.21
C MET A 38 -0.03 -12.77 14.37
N ARG A 39 1.25 -12.42 14.11
CA ARG A 39 2.18 -11.96 15.14
C ARG A 39 1.79 -10.58 15.63
N LEU A 40 1.60 -9.65 14.69
CA LEU A 40 1.20 -8.27 15.02
C LEU A 40 -0.17 -8.24 15.74
N SER A 41 -1.12 -9.05 15.27
CA SER A 41 -2.43 -9.17 15.92
C SER A 41 -2.31 -9.73 17.33
N TYR A 42 -1.44 -10.75 17.54
CA TYR A 42 -1.19 -11.31 18.86
C TYR A 42 -0.59 -10.27 19.81
N GLU A 43 0.41 -9.51 19.35
CA GLU A 43 1.02 -8.45 20.17
C GLU A 43 0.02 -7.36 20.53
N LEU A 44 -0.85 -6.94 19.59
CA LEU A 44 -1.90 -5.98 19.91
C LEU A 44 -2.83 -6.52 21.00
N PHE A 45 -3.41 -7.72 20.79
CA PHE A 45 -4.40 -8.26 21.74
C PHE A 45 -3.78 -8.63 23.10
N LYS A 46 -2.50 -8.99 23.15
CA LYS A 46 -1.79 -9.28 24.41
C LYS A 46 -1.71 -8.05 25.32
N HIS A 47 -1.62 -6.85 24.74
CA HIS A 47 -1.46 -5.60 25.47
C HIS A 47 -2.79 -4.87 25.73
N ILE A 48 -3.93 -5.47 25.42
CA ILE A 48 -5.26 -4.91 25.71
C ILE A 48 -5.81 -5.48 27.01
N GLU A 49 -6.18 -4.60 27.93
CA GLU A 49 -6.80 -5.01 29.20
C GLU A 49 -8.19 -5.59 28.99
N LYS A 50 -8.57 -6.47 29.91
CA LYS A 50 -9.89 -7.10 29.89
C LYS A 50 -10.99 -6.09 30.18
N GLY A 51 -11.92 -5.93 29.24
CA GLY A 51 -13.04 -4.99 29.36
C GLY A 51 -12.92 -3.78 28.44
N VAL A 52 -11.76 -3.54 27.86
CA VAL A 52 -11.53 -2.51 26.83
C VAL A 52 -12.37 -2.80 25.60
N ARG A 53 -12.94 -1.77 25.00
CA ARG A 53 -13.68 -1.88 23.73
C ARG A 53 -12.71 -1.75 22.57
N VAL A 54 -12.79 -2.70 21.64
CA VAL A 54 -11.93 -2.70 20.44
C VAL A 54 -12.81 -2.68 19.19
N VAL A 55 -12.54 -1.74 18.31
CA VAL A 55 -13.11 -1.68 16.96
C VAL A 55 -12.00 -1.93 15.96
N ILE A 56 -12.20 -2.93 15.12
CA ILE A 56 -11.26 -3.33 14.09
C ILE A 56 -11.86 -2.99 12.73
N VAL A 57 -11.16 -2.17 11.94
CA VAL A 57 -11.62 -1.69 10.65
C VAL A 57 -10.71 -2.22 9.55
N GLY A 58 -11.28 -2.55 8.40
CA GLY A 58 -10.52 -3.04 7.25
C GLY A 58 -11.43 -3.48 6.11
N ASP A 59 -10.80 -3.96 5.03
CA ASP A 59 -11.49 -4.42 3.83
C ASP A 59 -11.00 -5.83 3.46
N VAL A 60 -11.87 -6.84 3.59
CA VAL A 60 -11.55 -8.26 3.34
C VAL A 60 -11.15 -8.57 1.89
N ASP A 61 -11.50 -7.71 0.94
CA ASP A 61 -11.22 -7.86 -0.48
C ASP A 61 -9.89 -7.23 -0.92
N GLN A 62 -9.30 -6.38 -0.06
CA GLN A 62 -7.96 -5.84 -0.26
C GLN A 62 -6.88 -6.90 -0.02
N LEU A 63 -5.63 -6.50 -0.25
CA LEU A 63 -4.47 -7.34 0.01
C LEU A 63 -4.40 -7.74 1.49
N PRO A 64 -4.30 -9.03 1.80
CA PRO A 64 -4.06 -9.48 3.17
C PRO A 64 -2.62 -9.15 3.60
N SER A 65 -2.33 -9.32 4.89
CA SER A 65 -0.99 -9.18 5.45
C SER A 65 0.05 -9.99 4.66
N VAL A 66 1.28 -9.49 4.57
CA VAL A 66 2.41 -10.23 3.96
C VAL A 66 2.80 -11.41 4.84
N GLY A 67 2.76 -11.24 6.17
CA GLY A 67 3.04 -12.28 7.14
C GLY A 67 1.96 -13.35 7.24
N PRO A 68 2.15 -14.36 8.10
CA PRO A 68 1.27 -15.51 8.22
C PRO A 68 -0.11 -15.15 8.82
N GLY A 69 -1.13 -15.87 8.40
CA GLY A 69 -2.51 -15.71 8.88
C GLY A 69 -3.35 -14.77 7.98
N ASN A 70 -4.63 -14.74 8.26
CA ASN A 70 -5.59 -13.81 7.67
C ASN A 70 -6.58 -13.40 8.77
N VAL A 71 -6.03 -12.74 9.81
CA VAL A 71 -6.72 -12.52 11.08
C VAL A 71 -8.00 -11.73 10.89
N PHE A 72 -7.94 -10.61 10.16
CA PHE A 72 -9.11 -9.77 9.94
C PHE A 72 -10.26 -10.56 9.28
N ARG A 73 -9.96 -11.27 8.20
CA ARG A 73 -10.98 -12.08 7.50
C ARG A 73 -11.55 -13.18 8.39
N GLU A 74 -10.73 -13.85 9.19
CA GLU A 74 -11.16 -14.90 10.11
C GLU A 74 -12.07 -14.32 11.21
N LEU A 75 -11.75 -13.12 11.73
CA LEU A 75 -12.59 -12.42 12.70
C LEU A 75 -13.96 -12.06 12.10
N VAL A 76 -13.98 -11.53 10.87
CA VAL A 76 -15.24 -11.17 10.19
C VAL A 76 -16.10 -12.39 9.90
N LEU A 77 -15.51 -13.51 9.47
CA LEU A 77 -16.24 -14.69 9.02
C LEU A 77 -16.59 -15.69 10.13
N CYS A 78 -16.05 -15.57 11.35
CA CYS A 78 -16.28 -16.55 12.42
C CYS A 78 -17.71 -16.56 12.95
N GLY A 79 -18.51 -15.52 12.70
CA GLY A 79 -19.93 -15.45 13.04
C GLY A 79 -20.26 -15.25 14.53
N VAL A 80 -19.25 -15.11 15.40
CA VAL A 80 -19.46 -14.90 16.86
C VAL A 80 -19.00 -13.51 17.31
N ILE A 81 -18.31 -12.77 16.46
CA ILE A 81 -17.92 -11.37 16.68
C ILE A 81 -18.92 -10.48 15.95
N PRO A 82 -19.44 -9.42 16.57
CA PRO A 82 -20.31 -8.46 15.90
C PRO A 82 -19.61 -7.79 14.71
N VAL A 83 -20.24 -7.80 13.56
CA VAL A 83 -19.71 -7.22 12.31
C VAL A 83 -20.70 -6.22 11.75
N THR A 84 -20.20 -5.04 11.35
CA THR A 84 -20.96 -4.06 10.57
C THR A 84 -20.29 -3.94 9.20
N ILE A 85 -21.04 -4.16 8.14
CA ILE A 85 -20.58 -4.00 6.76
C ILE A 85 -21.02 -2.63 6.27
N LEU A 86 -20.03 -1.83 5.77
CA LEU A 86 -20.28 -0.55 5.12
C LEU A 86 -20.38 -0.80 3.61
N ASP A 87 -21.56 -0.63 3.05
CA ASP A 87 -21.90 -0.90 1.65
C ASP A 87 -21.92 0.35 0.77
N MET A 88 -21.86 1.54 1.38
CA MET A 88 -21.84 2.81 0.66
C MET A 88 -20.42 3.34 0.48
N VAL A 89 -20.02 3.53 -0.75
CA VAL A 89 -18.72 4.11 -1.10
C VAL A 89 -18.85 5.63 -1.23
N PHE A 90 -18.11 6.38 -0.41
CA PHE A 90 -18.06 7.84 -0.45
C PHE A 90 -16.79 8.41 -1.08
N ARG A 91 -15.75 7.60 -1.26
CA ARG A 91 -14.44 8.00 -1.79
C ARG A 91 -14.52 8.51 -3.22
N GLN A 92 -15.31 7.84 -4.04
CA GLN A 92 -15.60 8.22 -5.43
C GLN A 92 -17.02 8.79 -5.51
N GLY A 93 -17.29 9.66 -6.51
CA GLY A 93 -18.62 10.20 -6.74
C GLY A 93 -19.70 9.12 -6.96
N LYS A 94 -20.98 9.47 -6.74
CA LYS A 94 -22.10 8.51 -6.81
C LYS A 94 -22.18 7.74 -8.15
N ASP A 95 -21.70 8.33 -9.24
CA ASP A 95 -21.74 7.75 -10.60
C ASP A 95 -20.36 7.22 -11.05
N SER A 96 -19.44 6.97 -10.12
CA SER A 96 -18.09 6.52 -10.44
C SER A 96 -18.05 5.09 -10.95
N ARG A 97 -17.48 4.91 -12.15
CA ARG A 97 -17.20 3.59 -12.71
C ARG A 97 -16.13 2.85 -11.92
N ILE A 98 -15.25 3.56 -11.20
CA ILE A 98 -14.23 2.93 -10.34
C ILE A 98 -14.92 2.10 -9.26
N ALA A 99 -15.86 2.70 -8.51
CA ALA A 99 -16.61 2.00 -7.47
C ALA A 99 -17.50 0.87 -8.05
N ALA A 100 -18.22 1.16 -9.14
CA ALA A 100 -19.09 0.17 -9.78
C ALA A 100 -18.29 -1.03 -10.32
N ASN A 101 -17.15 -0.81 -10.96
CA ASN A 101 -16.30 -1.88 -11.46
C ASN A 101 -15.60 -2.65 -10.34
N ALA A 102 -15.20 -1.98 -9.26
CA ALA A 102 -14.66 -2.66 -8.08
C ALA A 102 -15.68 -3.65 -7.50
N HIS A 103 -16.95 -3.26 -7.39
CA HIS A 103 -18.04 -4.15 -6.96
C HIS A 103 -18.25 -5.33 -7.92
N LYS A 104 -18.33 -5.07 -9.24
CA LYS A 104 -18.42 -6.12 -10.25
C LYS A 104 -17.29 -7.15 -10.13
N MET A 105 -16.06 -6.68 -9.87
CA MET A 105 -14.91 -7.58 -9.67
C MET A 105 -15.06 -8.49 -8.45
N GLN A 106 -15.64 -7.98 -7.36
CA GLN A 106 -15.93 -8.80 -6.16
C GLN A 106 -16.94 -9.92 -6.49
N GLU A 107 -17.90 -9.63 -7.35
CA GLU A 107 -18.90 -10.59 -7.83
C GLU A 107 -18.40 -11.52 -8.96
N ASN A 108 -17.11 -11.46 -9.32
CA ASN A 108 -16.52 -12.17 -10.48
C ASN A 108 -17.09 -11.76 -11.86
N ASP A 109 -17.74 -10.59 -11.94
CA ASP A 109 -18.23 -10.06 -13.21
C ASP A 109 -17.09 -9.36 -13.96
N THR A 110 -16.85 -9.76 -15.20
CA THR A 110 -15.86 -9.18 -16.11
C THR A 110 -16.45 -8.16 -17.07
N ASN A 111 -17.74 -7.90 -16.99
CA ASN A 111 -18.43 -6.90 -17.82
C ASN A 111 -18.25 -5.50 -17.24
N LEU A 112 -17.03 -4.98 -17.37
CA LEU A 112 -16.64 -3.70 -16.78
C LEU A 112 -17.10 -2.52 -17.67
N ASP A 113 -17.46 -1.42 -17.01
CA ASP A 113 -17.84 -0.17 -17.67
C ASP A 113 -16.60 0.72 -17.85
N TYR A 114 -16.33 1.10 -19.09
CA TYR A 114 -15.21 1.98 -19.43
C TYR A 114 -15.70 3.39 -19.76
N GLY A 115 -14.93 4.40 -19.39
CA GLY A 115 -15.22 5.81 -19.63
C GLY A 115 -14.11 6.70 -19.12
N ASP A 116 -14.40 7.98 -18.85
CA ASP A 116 -13.41 9.00 -18.56
C ASP A 116 -12.70 8.82 -17.21
N ASP A 117 -13.32 8.11 -16.27
CA ASP A 117 -12.81 7.81 -14.93
C ASP A 117 -12.23 6.39 -14.81
N PHE A 118 -12.61 5.47 -15.73
CA PHE A 118 -12.12 4.09 -15.78
C PHE A 118 -11.69 3.74 -17.20
N ILE A 119 -10.42 3.93 -17.50
CA ILE A 119 -9.85 3.85 -18.85
C ILE A 119 -9.13 2.51 -19.02
N PHE A 120 -9.38 1.83 -20.14
CA PHE A 120 -8.57 0.69 -20.56
C PHE A 120 -7.79 1.02 -21.83
N CYS A 121 -6.46 0.92 -21.76
CA CYS A 121 -5.54 1.12 -22.86
C CYS A 121 -4.87 -0.22 -23.21
N PRO A 122 -5.16 -0.83 -24.37
CA PRO A 122 -4.57 -2.11 -24.74
C PRO A 122 -3.06 -1.97 -24.96
N ALA A 123 -2.29 -2.96 -24.48
CA ALA A 123 -0.87 -3.13 -24.74
C ALA A 123 -0.52 -4.61 -24.70
N ASP A 124 0.25 -5.08 -25.67
CA ASP A 124 0.57 -6.50 -25.82
C ASP A 124 1.94 -6.85 -25.21
N THR A 125 2.85 -5.90 -25.14
CA THR A 125 4.22 -6.08 -24.60
C THR A 125 4.49 -5.17 -23.41
N ALA A 126 5.52 -5.51 -22.62
CA ALA A 126 5.94 -4.71 -21.49
C ALA A 126 6.52 -3.35 -21.95
N ALA A 127 7.23 -3.33 -23.07
CA ALA A 127 7.78 -2.10 -23.67
C ALA A 127 6.64 -1.15 -24.09
N GLU A 128 5.67 -1.66 -24.85
CA GLU A 128 4.50 -0.88 -25.27
C GLU A 128 3.71 -0.35 -24.07
N ALA A 129 3.52 -1.20 -23.04
CA ALA A 129 2.85 -0.77 -21.82
C ALA A 129 3.64 0.34 -21.10
N ALA A 130 4.97 0.24 -21.01
CA ALA A 130 5.80 1.28 -20.40
C ALA A 130 5.74 2.60 -21.18
N ASP A 131 5.68 2.54 -22.53
CA ASP A 131 5.51 3.73 -23.37
C ASP A 131 4.18 4.43 -23.06
N LYS A 132 3.08 3.69 -23.08
CA LYS A 132 1.74 4.21 -22.80
C LYS A 132 1.60 4.71 -21.36
N VAL A 133 2.19 4.00 -20.38
CA VAL A 133 2.24 4.47 -18.99
C VAL A 133 2.92 5.83 -18.90
N ALA A 134 4.07 6.02 -19.60
CA ALA A 134 4.79 7.27 -19.59
C ALA A 134 4.01 8.42 -20.27
N GLU A 135 3.30 8.14 -21.36
CA GLU A 135 2.43 9.12 -22.03
C GLU A 135 1.27 9.58 -21.10
N TYR A 136 0.55 8.64 -20.50
CA TYR A 136 -0.51 8.97 -19.56
C TYR A 136 0.03 9.68 -18.33
N TYR A 137 1.17 9.24 -17.79
CA TYR A 137 1.78 9.84 -16.61
C TYR A 137 2.11 11.32 -16.86
N ARG A 138 2.77 11.64 -17.97
CA ARG A 138 3.06 13.02 -18.37
C ARG A 138 1.80 13.88 -18.44
N SER A 139 0.80 13.41 -19.19
CA SER A 139 -0.46 14.13 -19.36
C SER A 139 -1.17 14.41 -18.04
N PHE A 140 -1.16 13.43 -17.12
CA PHE A 140 -1.83 13.59 -15.84
C PHE A 140 -1.00 14.39 -14.84
N VAL A 141 0.32 14.29 -14.85
CA VAL A 141 1.17 15.14 -14.01
C VAL A 141 1.02 16.62 -14.39
N ASP A 142 0.94 16.93 -15.68
CA ASP A 142 0.68 18.29 -16.17
C ASP A 142 -0.70 18.83 -15.68
N ALA A 143 -1.70 17.95 -15.57
CA ALA A 143 -3.07 18.33 -15.18
C ALA A 143 -3.31 18.30 -13.67
N TYR A 144 -2.73 17.37 -12.95
CA TYR A 144 -3.05 17.09 -11.54
C TYR A 144 -1.88 17.34 -10.58
N GLY A 145 -0.66 17.49 -11.08
CA GLY A 145 0.56 17.54 -10.29
C GLY A 145 1.07 16.14 -9.88
N VAL A 146 2.38 16.05 -9.63
CA VAL A 146 3.09 14.78 -9.38
C VAL A 146 2.59 14.04 -8.14
N ASP A 147 2.12 14.75 -7.11
CA ASP A 147 1.62 14.14 -5.87
C ASP A 147 0.28 13.42 -6.05
N ASN A 148 -0.48 13.80 -7.03
CA ASN A 148 -1.82 13.26 -7.28
C ASN A 148 -1.83 12.11 -8.30
N VAL A 149 -0.70 11.81 -8.93
CA VAL A 149 -0.59 10.75 -9.96
C VAL A 149 0.39 9.68 -9.49
N GLN A 150 -0.06 8.44 -9.49
CA GLN A 150 0.77 7.32 -9.09
C GLN A 150 0.70 6.17 -10.09
N VAL A 151 1.87 5.65 -10.47
CA VAL A 151 1.94 4.38 -11.18
C VAL A 151 2.05 3.25 -10.17
N LEU A 152 1.12 2.28 -10.26
CA LEU A 152 1.10 1.08 -9.43
C LEU A 152 1.38 -0.14 -10.30
N THR A 153 2.39 -0.94 -9.98
CA THR A 153 2.69 -2.17 -10.72
C THR A 153 2.89 -3.35 -9.77
N PRO A 154 2.51 -4.58 -10.17
CA PRO A 154 2.66 -5.73 -9.29
C PRO A 154 4.11 -6.24 -9.18
N PHE A 155 5.03 -5.86 -10.11
CA PHE A 155 6.41 -6.34 -10.13
C PHE A 155 7.43 -5.25 -9.84
N ARG A 156 8.41 -5.55 -8.96
CA ARG A 156 9.47 -4.61 -8.59
C ARG A 156 10.62 -4.56 -9.61
N LYS A 157 11.10 -5.71 -10.12
CA LYS A 157 12.39 -5.79 -10.84
C LYS A 157 12.34 -6.41 -12.23
N LYS A 158 11.24 -7.02 -12.69
CA LYS A 158 11.23 -7.77 -13.96
C LYS A 158 10.45 -7.05 -15.07
N GLY A 159 11.14 -6.77 -16.18
CA GLY A 159 10.59 -6.18 -17.40
C GLY A 159 10.42 -4.66 -17.34
N GLU A 160 10.15 -4.06 -18.50
CA GLU A 160 10.06 -2.61 -18.69
C GLU A 160 8.87 -1.97 -17.92
N ALA A 161 7.84 -2.76 -17.60
CA ALA A 161 6.69 -2.31 -16.80
C ALA A 161 6.84 -2.62 -15.29
N SER A 162 8.06 -2.86 -14.80
CA SER A 162 8.38 -3.01 -13.38
C SER A 162 8.58 -1.66 -12.68
N VAL A 163 8.52 -1.66 -11.34
CA VAL A 163 8.76 -0.44 -10.53
C VAL A 163 10.08 0.23 -10.91
N ASN A 164 11.18 -0.55 -10.95
CA ASN A 164 12.50 0.01 -11.21
C ASN A 164 12.58 0.65 -12.61
N ALA A 165 12.19 -0.09 -13.64
CA ALA A 165 12.26 0.41 -15.02
C ALA A 165 11.33 1.62 -15.26
N LEU A 166 10.15 1.63 -14.63
CA LEU A 166 9.24 2.76 -14.73
C LEU A 166 9.75 3.96 -13.92
N ASN A 167 10.34 3.76 -12.74
CA ASN A 167 10.96 4.86 -11.99
C ASN A 167 12.09 5.52 -12.79
N ASP A 168 13.01 4.73 -13.36
CA ASP A 168 14.11 5.27 -14.17
C ASP A 168 13.57 6.14 -15.33
N ARG A 169 12.53 5.66 -15.99
CA ARG A 169 11.92 6.36 -17.13
C ARG A 169 11.13 7.61 -16.73
N LEU A 170 10.31 7.52 -15.68
CA LEU A 170 9.46 8.61 -15.22
C LEU A 170 10.29 9.71 -14.53
N TRP A 171 11.35 9.33 -13.82
CA TRP A 171 12.28 10.23 -13.19
C TRP A 171 12.90 11.21 -14.19
N GLU A 172 13.52 10.71 -15.27
CA GLU A 172 14.11 11.56 -16.32
C GLU A 172 13.07 12.47 -17.01
N MET A 173 11.81 12.09 -16.99
CA MET A 173 10.72 12.90 -17.55
C MET A 173 10.28 14.01 -16.61
N VAL A 174 10.20 13.74 -15.30
CA VAL A 174 9.66 14.69 -14.29
C VAL A 174 10.76 15.60 -13.75
N ASN A 175 11.93 15.03 -13.47
CA ASN A 175 13.08 15.75 -12.93
C ASN A 175 14.33 15.52 -13.82
N PRO A 176 14.34 16.06 -15.07
CA PRO A 176 15.46 15.88 -15.97
C PRO A 176 16.72 16.55 -15.45
N LYS A 177 17.87 16.03 -15.87
CA LYS A 177 19.16 16.60 -15.50
C LYS A 177 19.22 18.10 -15.81
N SER A 178 19.57 18.89 -14.80
CA SER A 178 19.72 20.33 -14.87
C SER A 178 21.16 20.72 -14.52
N SER A 179 21.64 21.84 -15.06
CA SER A 179 22.95 22.40 -14.68
C SER A 179 22.96 23.05 -13.29
N ILE A 180 21.77 23.23 -12.69
CA ILE A 180 21.59 23.91 -11.41
C ILE A 180 21.36 22.89 -10.28
N ALA A 181 20.56 21.83 -10.53
CA ALA A 181 20.25 20.82 -9.54
C ALA A 181 21.47 19.95 -9.23
N ARG A 182 21.76 19.79 -7.96
CA ARG A 182 22.83 18.90 -7.50
C ARG A 182 22.39 17.44 -7.60
N GLU A 183 23.36 16.58 -7.86
CA GLU A 183 23.17 15.13 -7.94
C GLU A 183 24.05 14.44 -6.91
N LEU A 184 23.52 13.42 -6.25
CA LEU A 184 24.26 12.54 -5.36
C LEU A 184 24.15 11.10 -5.86
N LYS A 185 25.28 10.47 -6.09
CA LYS A 185 25.36 9.04 -6.38
C LYS A 185 25.49 8.27 -5.08
N ALA A 186 24.50 7.44 -4.79
CA ALA A 186 24.45 6.64 -3.58
C ALA A 186 24.22 5.16 -3.94
N GLY A 187 25.25 4.35 -3.79
CA GLY A 187 25.28 2.97 -4.28
C GLY A 187 25.10 2.88 -5.80
N ASN A 188 24.04 2.22 -6.25
CA ASN A 188 23.67 2.10 -7.66
C ASN A 188 22.63 3.12 -8.12
N ALA A 189 22.10 3.93 -7.21
CA ALA A 189 21.11 4.95 -7.51
C ALA A 189 21.77 6.33 -7.66
N LEU A 190 21.15 7.18 -8.47
CA LEU A 190 21.49 8.58 -8.62
C LEU A 190 20.25 9.38 -8.18
N TYR A 191 20.44 10.33 -7.27
CA TYR A 191 19.38 11.20 -6.75
C TYR A 191 19.66 12.65 -7.10
N ARG A 192 18.60 13.43 -7.29
CA ARG A 192 18.62 14.87 -7.60
C ARG A 192 17.78 15.65 -6.60
N GLU A 193 18.13 16.90 -6.40
CA GLU A 193 17.22 17.84 -5.76
C GLU A 193 15.87 17.86 -6.50
N GLY A 194 14.76 17.83 -5.77
CA GLY A 194 13.42 17.73 -6.32
C GLY A 194 12.92 16.30 -6.54
N ASP A 195 13.73 15.27 -6.33
CA ASP A 195 13.29 13.89 -6.49
C ASP A 195 12.24 13.51 -5.47
N ARG A 196 11.18 12.85 -5.97
CA ARG A 196 10.17 12.20 -5.16
C ARG A 196 10.62 10.81 -4.77
N ILE A 197 10.68 10.55 -3.48
CA ILE A 197 11.20 9.30 -2.90
C ILE A 197 10.18 8.63 -1.99
N ILE A 198 10.35 7.32 -1.79
CA ILE A 198 9.60 6.52 -0.82
C ILE A 198 10.59 5.81 0.11
N HIS A 199 10.27 5.80 1.39
CA HIS A 199 11.06 5.10 2.39
C HIS A 199 10.81 3.59 2.35
N ASN A 200 11.87 2.78 2.52
CA ASN A 200 11.82 1.32 2.34
C ASN A 200 11.82 0.54 3.65
N LYS A 201 12.22 1.19 4.74
CA LYS A 201 12.36 0.56 6.07
C LYS A 201 11.91 1.56 7.12
N ASN A 202 11.58 1.09 8.30
CA ASN A 202 11.38 2.00 9.43
C ASN A 202 12.75 2.46 9.93
N LYS A 203 12.93 3.76 10.11
CA LYS A 203 14.13 4.37 10.73
C LYS A 203 13.72 5.66 11.44
N ASN A 204 14.05 5.76 12.72
CA ASN A 204 13.59 6.87 13.56
C ASN A 204 12.06 7.03 13.45
N ASP A 205 11.59 8.25 13.23
CA ASP A 205 10.15 8.56 13.08
C ASP A 205 9.63 8.36 11.63
N ILE A 206 10.47 7.86 10.69
CA ILE A 206 10.06 7.64 9.31
C ILE A 206 9.66 6.19 9.10
N SER A 207 8.45 5.99 8.59
CA SER A 207 7.88 4.66 8.37
C SER A 207 8.13 4.15 6.95
N ASN A 208 8.18 2.83 6.81
CA ASN A 208 8.20 2.19 5.50
C ASN A 208 6.93 2.54 4.72
N GLY A 209 7.10 3.14 3.55
CA GLY A 209 6.01 3.63 2.71
C GLY A 209 5.81 5.15 2.74
N ASP A 210 6.46 5.87 3.66
CA ASP A 210 6.41 7.33 3.70
C ASP A 210 7.02 7.92 2.42
N ILE A 211 6.29 8.86 1.82
CA ILE A 211 6.70 9.57 0.61
C ILE A 211 7.19 10.97 0.97
N GLY A 212 8.33 11.36 0.41
CA GLY A 212 8.93 12.66 0.60
C GLY A 212 9.65 13.16 -0.65
N TYR A 213 10.35 14.28 -0.49
CA TYR A 213 11.13 14.94 -1.53
C TYR A 213 12.54 15.24 -1.05
N ILE A 214 13.52 15.10 -1.93
CA ILE A 214 14.86 15.60 -1.71
C ILE A 214 14.84 17.11 -1.95
N THR A 215 14.96 17.88 -0.87
CA THR A 215 14.89 19.35 -0.93
C THR A 215 16.25 20.00 -1.14
N ASP A 216 17.33 19.32 -0.76
CA ASP A 216 18.70 19.84 -0.87
C ASP A 216 19.71 18.70 -0.92
N ILE A 217 20.80 18.89 -1.64
CA ILE A 217 21.98 18.03 -1.65
C ILE A 217 23.21 18.92 -1.40
N TYR A 218 23.97 18.64 -0.35
CA TYR A 218 25.08 19.50 0.08
C TYR A 218 26.19 18.70 0.73
N GLN A 219 27.32 19.33 0.97
CA GLN A 219 28.40 18.79 1.80
C GLN A 219 28.38 19.44 3.18
N ASP A 220 28.56 18.64 4.20
CA ASP A 220 28.73 19.11 5.57
C ASP A 220 30.16 19.69 5.79
N GLU A 221 30.44 20.10 7.04
CA GLU A 221 31.75 20.68 7.43
C GLU A 221 32.91 19.67 7.29
N ASP A 222 32.62 18.37 7.35
CA ASP A 222 33.58 17.27 7.22
C ASP A 222 33.73 16.80 5.76
N GLY A 223 32.99 17.41 4.83
CA GLY A 223 33.01 17.09 3.39
C GLY A 223 32.19 15.85 3.02
N VAL A 224 31.27 15.42 3.88
CA VAL A 224 30.34 14.30 3.61
C VAL A 224 29.16 14.81 2.80
N ASP A 225 28.84 14.11 1.72
CA ASP A 225 27.66 14.41 0.91
C ASP A 225 26.38 14.00 1.63
N LEU A 226 25.46 14.92 1.84
CA LEU A 226 24.18 14.75 2.50
C LEU A 226 23.00 15.11 1.60
N MET A 227 21.90 14.39 1.77
CA MET A 227 20.58 14.68 1.19
C MET A 227 19.63 15.10 2.30
N ARG A 228 18.98 16.25 2.16
CA ARG A 228 17.88 16.67 3.04
C ARG A 228 16.56 16.25 2.44
N LEU A 229 15.81 15.44 3.18
CA LEU A 229 14.51 14.91 2.78
C LEU A 229 13.41 15.60 3.59
N SER A 230 12.35 16.02 2.92
CA SER A 230 11.15 16.58 3.56
C SER A 230 9.95 15.69 3.25
N PHE A 231 9.18 15.34 4.28
CA PHE A 231 7.96 14.52 4.18
C PHE A 231 6.71 15.39 4.29
N SER A 232 5.56 14.87 3.82
CA SER A 232 4.29 15.61 3.75
C SER A 232 3.73 16.08 5.10
N ASP A 233 4.13 15.44 6.18
CA ASP A 233 3.75 15.79 7.56
C ASP A 233 4.69 16.83 8.23
N GLY A 234 5.66 17.34 7.47
CA GLY A 234 6.60 18.35 7.92
C GLY A 234 7.87 17.80 8.58
N ARG A 235 8.04 16.48 8.70
CA ARG A 235 9.30 15.88 9.15
C ARG A 235 10.42 16.14 8.14
N ILE A 236 11.60 16.46 8.63
CA ILE A 236 12.81 16.68 7.85
C ILE A 236 13.92 15.80 8.40
N VAL A 237 14.59 15.06 7.52
CA VAL A 237 15.72 14.20 7.90
C VAL A 237 16.87 14.37 6.91
N GLU A 238 18.09 14.08 7.37
CA GLU A 238 19.31 14.15 6.57
C GLU A 238 19.89 12.75 6.44
N TYR A 239 20.17 12.36 5.19
CA TYR A 239 20.72 11.07 4.85
C TYR A 239 22.02 11.22 4.07
N SER A 240 22.99 10.40 4.43
CA SER A 240 24.25 10.25 3.69
C SER A 240 24.07 9.25 2.51
N ALA A 241 25.12 9.11 1.72
CA ALA A 241 25.16 8.08 0.68
C ALA A 241 25.01 6.64 1.23
N GLU A 242 25.38 6.42 2.52
CA GLU A 242 25.25 5.13 3.19
C GLU A 242 23.78 4.77 3.49
N ASP A 243 22.94 5.78 3.67
CA ASP A 243 21.51 5.64 3.95
C ASP A 243 20.65 5.41 2.69
N ALA A 244 21.26 5.40 1.52
CA ALA A 244 20.54 5.32 0.23
C ALA A 244 19.76 4.01 0.03
N ASP A 245 20.07 2.94 0.75
CA ASP A 245 19.31 1.69 0.74
C ASP A 245 17.94 1.81 1.46
N LEU A 246 17.74 2.92 2.20
CA LEU A 246 16.50 3.22 2.89
C LEU A 246 15.45 3.89 2.00
N ILE A 247 15.86 4.45 0.86
CA ILE A 247 14.98 5.18 -0.05
C ILE A 247 15.02 4.63 -1.48
N GLU A 248 14.00 4.92 -2.25
CA GLU A 248 13.96 4.71 -3.71
C GLU A 248 13.06 5.77 -4.36
N HIS A 249 13.19 5.97 -5.68
CA HIS A 249 12.28 6.85 -6.42
C HIS A 249 10.82 6.38 -6.29
N ALA A 250 9.88 7.31 -6.23
CA ALA A 250 8.47 7.05 -5.92
C ALA A 250 7.48 7.44 -7.02
N TYR A 251 7.91 7.59 -8.26
CA TYR A 251 7.02 7.84 -9.41
C TYR A 251 6.19 6.61 -9.75
N ALA A 252 6.77 5.42 -9.58
CA ALA A 252 6.09 4.13 -9.61
C ALA A 252 6.36 3.37 -8.32
N THR A 253 5.35 2.66 -7.80
CA THR A 253 5.49 1.80 -6.62
C THR A 253 4.76 0.48 -6.79
N THR A 254 4.96 -0.47 -5.87
CA THR A 254 4.19 -1.71 -5.89
C THR A 254 2.79 -1.48 -5.32
N VAL A 255 1.81 -2.27 -5.78
CA VAL A 255 0.45 -2.25 -5.20
C VAL A 255 0.48 -2.51 -3.68
N HIS A 256 1.41 -3.35 -3.19
CA HIS A 256 1.55 -3.61 -1.75
C HIS A 256 1.97 -2.37 -0.96
N LYS A 257 2.91 -1.58 -1.49
CA LYS A 257 3.35 -0.35 -0.82
C LYS A 257 2.33 0.79 -0.88
N SER A 258 1.36 0.72 -1.79
CA SER A 258 0.30 1.71 -1.89
C SER A 258 -0.88 1.46 -0.94
N GLN A 259 -0.84 0.39 -0.14
CA GLN A 259 -1.87 0.15 0.89
C GLN A 259 -1.88 1.33 1.88
N GLY A 260 -3.05 1.77 2.30
CA GLY A 260 -3.23 2.96 3.12
C GLY A 260 -3.13 4.30 2.37
N SER A 261 -2.56 4.32 1.15
CA SER A 261 -2.43 5.55 0.34
C SER A 261 -3.56 5.71 -0.66
N GLU A 262 -3.80 6.95 -1.11
CA GLU A 262 -4.82 7.30 -2.10
C GLU A 262 -4.30 8.38 -3.06
N TYR A 263 -4.67 8.27 -4.33
CA TYR A 263 -4.23 9.18 -5.39
C TYR A 263 -5.43 9.64 -6.22
N LYS A 264 -5.40 10.85 -6.77
CA LYS A 264 -6.43 11.28 -7.71
C LYS A 264 -6.44 10.40 -8.96
N VAL A 265 -5.26 10.11 -9.49
CA VAL A 265 -5.08 9.32 -10.70
C VAL A 265 -4.14 8.14 -10.41
N VAL A 266 -4.57 6.94 -10.78
CA VAL A 266 -3.74 5.73 -10.77
C VAL A 266 -3.54 5.24 -12.20
N ILE A 267 -2.30 4.87 -12.54
CA ILE A 267 -1.96 4.21 -13.79
C ILE A 267 -1.44 2.81 -13.46
N LEU A 268 -2.05 1.79 -14.03
CA LEU A 268 -1.82 0.39 -13.67
C LEU A 268 -1.44 -0.42 -14.91
N PRO A 269 -0.14 -0.70 -15.17
CA PRO A 269 0.23 -1.70 -16.15
C PRO A 269 -0.22 -3.09 -15.70
N TRP A 270 -0.96 -3.81 -16.60
CA TRP A 270 -1.58 -5.09 -16.26
C TRP A 270 -1.42 -6.12 -17.40
N LEU A 271 -0.35 -6.92 -17.32
CA LEU A 271 0.13 -7.76 -18.42
C LEU A 271 0.13 -9.25 -18.05
N PRO A 272 -0.01 -10.17 -19.04
CA PRO A 272 0.05 -11.60 -18.80
C PRO A 272 1.35 -12.09 -18.15
N MET A 273 2.47 -11.39 -18.36
CA MET A 273 3.74 -11.73 -17.75
C MET A 273 3.72 -11.63 -16.21
N PHE A 274 2.77 -10.91 -15.64
CA PHE A 274 2.57 -10.79 -14.21
C PHE A 274 1.78 -11.97 -13.61
N TYR A 275 1.76 -13.12 -14.25
CA TYR A 275 0.87 -14.26 -13.98
C TYR A 275 0.78 -14.67 -12.50
N LEU A 276 1.86 -14.59 -11.73
CA LEU A 276 1.88 -14.88 -10.29
C LEU A 276 1.10 -13.84 -9.46
N MET A 277 0.97 -12.63 -9.98
CA MET A 277 0.33 -11.49 -9.34
C MET A 277 -1.04 -11.16 -9.93
N LEU A 278 -1.49 -11.91 -10.95
CA LEU A 278 -2.83 -11.73 -11.51
C LEU A 278 -3.88 -12.35 -10.57
N ARG A 279 -4.15 -11.62 -9.48
CA ARG A 279 -5.09 -12.00 -8.42
C ARG A 279 -6.07 -10.88 -8.17
N ARG A 280 -7.31 -11.25 -7.84
CA ARG A 280 -8.41 -10.29 -7.63
C ARG A 280 -8.07 -9.24 -6.58
N ASN A 281 -7.57 -9.63 -5.45
CA ASN A 281 -7.23 -8.72 -4.36
C ASN A 281 -6.13 -7.70 -4.70
N ILE A 282 -5.12 -8.08 -5.52
CA ILE A 282 -4.10 -7.14 -6.01
C ILE A 282 -4.73 -6.11 -6.94
N LEU A 283 -5.55 -6.58 -7.90
CA LEU A 283 -6.25 -5.73 -8.84
C LEU A 283 -7.23 -4.79 -8.12
N TYR A 284 -8.05 -5.32 -7.22
CA TYR A 284 -9.00 -4.57 -6.41
C TYR A 284 -8.30 -3.50 -5.57
N THR A 285 -7.24 -3.88 -4.85
CA THR A 285 -6.46 -2.91 -4.05
C THR A 285 -5.90 -1.79 -4.92
N ALA A 286 -5.34 -2.10 -6.10
CA ALA A 286 -4.80 -1.08 -6.99
C ALA A 286 -5.88 -0.11 -7.50
N ILE A 287 -7.04 -0.63 -7.90
CA ILE A 287 -8.16 0.16 -8.45
C ILE A 287 -8.75 1.07 -7.37
N THR A 288 -8.92 0.56 -6.16
CA THR A 288 -9.49 1.33 -5.04
C THR A 288 -8.55 2.42 -4.50
N ARG A 289 -7.28 2.48 -4.93
CA ARG A 289 -6.38 3.62 -4.63
C ARG A 289 -6.73 4.87 -5.43
N ALA A 290 -7.47 4.75 -6.54
CA ALA A 290 -7.85 5.87 -7.38
C ALA A 290 -9.10 6.58 -6.84
N LYS A 291 -9.02 7.93 -6.72
CA LYS A 291 -10.16 8.78 -6.33
C LYS A 291 -10.97 9.25 -7.52
N GLU A 292 -10.29 9.72 -8.56
CA GLU A 292 -10.92 10.37 -9.71
C GLU A 292 -10.76 9.58 -11.01
N LYS A 293 -9.58 9.02 -11.28
CA LYS A 293 -9.30 8.30 -12.52
C LYS A 293 -8.39 7.09 -12.32
N ILE A 294 -8.68 6.04 -13.09
CA ILE A 294 -7.75 4.92 -13.26
C ILE A 294 -7.53 4.63 -14.74
N VAL A 295 -6.29 4.35 -15.12
CA VAL A 295 -5.92 3.86 -16.44
C VAL A 295 -5.27 2.48 -16.29
N ILE A 296 -5.92 1.45 -16.83
CA ILE A 296 -5.35 0.11 -16.90
C ILE A 296 -4.69 -0.06 -18.26
N VAL A 297 -3.37 -0.23 -18.30
CA VAL A 297 -2.58 -0.38 -19.53
C VAL A 297 -2.16 -1.83 -19.68
N GLY A 298 -2.69 -2.54 -20.68
CA GLY A 298 -2.30 -3.93 -20.89
C GLY A 298 -3.33 -4.82 -21.55
N SER A 299 -3.52 -6.02 -21.01
CA SER A 299 -4.31 -7.07 -21.64
C SER A 299 -5.64 -7.34 -20.90
N LYS A 300 -6.76 -7.32 -21.63
CA LYS A 300 -8.08 -7.74 -21.09
C LYS A 300 -8.04 -9.18 -20.57
N LYS A 301 -7.27 -10.06 -21.22
CA LYS A 301 -7.11 -11.44 -20.78
C LYS A 301 -6.49 -11.50 -19.38
N ALA A 302 -5.43 -10.71 -19.12
CA ALA A 302 -4.81 -10.62 -17.81
C ALA A 302 -5.75 -10.03 -16.75
N LEU A 303 -6.57 -9.04 -17.16
CA LEU A 303 -7.58 -8.43 -16.31
C LEU A 303 -8.63 -9.45 -15.87
N TYR A 304 -9.22 -10.19 -16.82
CA TYR A 304 -10.22 -11.22 -16.55
C TYR A 304 -9.65 -12.39 -15.74
N GLN A 305 -8.40 -12.80 -16.04
CA GLN A 305 -7.72 -13.81 -15.25
C GLN A 305 -7.59 -13.40 -13.78
N ALA A 306 -7.26 -12.14 -13.51
CA ALA A 306 -7.13 -11.65 -12.15
C ALA A 306 -8.47 -11.62 -11.41
N ILE A 307 -9.56 -11.18 -12.08
CA ILE A 307 -10.90 -11.12 -11.49
C ILE A 307 -11.35 -12.50 -11.00
N HIS A 308 -11.09 -13.55 -11.77
CA HIS A 308 -11.46 -14.92 -11.39
C HIS A 308 -10.47 -15.60 -10.43
N ASN A 309 -9.29 -15.02 -10.19
CA ASN A 309 -8.27 -15.64 -9.33
C ASN A 309 -8.39 -15.19 -7.87
N THR A 310 -9.06 -16.01 -7.06
CA THR A 310 -9.27 -15.83 -5.62
C THR A 310 -8.31 -16.65 -4.76
N ALA A 311 -7.20 -17.12 -5.30
CA ALA A 311 -6.29 -18.07 -4.63
C ALA A 311 -5.70 -17.55 -3.29
N CYS A 312 -5.65 -16.23 -3.09
CA CYS A 312 -5.18 -15.62 -1.83
C CYS A 312 -6.15 -15.77 -0.66
N ASP A 313 -7.42 -16.04 -0.92
CA ASP A 313 -8.46 -16.14 0.10
C ASP A 313 -8.30 -17.40 0.97
N LYS A 314 -7.54 -18.39 0.47
CA LYS A 314 -7.33 -19.67 1.14
C LYS A 314 -5.98 -19.70 1.85
N ARG A 315 -5.95 -19.27 3.10
CA ARG A 315 -4.83 -19.52 4.01
C ARG A 315 -5.21 -20.64 4.98
N ASN A 316 -4.29 -21.58 5.22
CA ASN A 316 -4.50 -22.67 6.16
C ASN A 316 -4.37 -22.16 7.60
N THR A 317 -5.36 -21.41 8.05
CA THR A 317 -5.50 -20.99 9.45
C THR A 317 -6.75 -21.64 10.03
N ARG A 318 -6.72 -21.98 11.31
CA ARG A 318 -7.89 -22.45 12.04
C ARG A 318 -8.33 -21.43 13.09
N LEU A 319 -8.01 -20.17 12.89
CA LEU A 319 -8.30 -19.13 13.88
C LEU A 319 -9.80 -18.99 14.10
N GLY A 320 -10.60 -18.91 13.02
CA GLY A 320 -12.06 -18.81 13.12
C GLY A 320 -12.69 -19.98 13.89
N GLU A 321 -12.28 -21.22 13.59
CA GLU A 321 -12.75 -22.41 14.33
C GLU A 321 -12.38 -22.33 15.83
N ARG A 322 -11.18 -21.88 16.15
CA ARG A 322 -10.72 -21.71 17.54
C ARG A 322 -11.51 -20.63 18.27
N ILE A 323 -11.74 -19.49 17.61
CA ILE A 323 -12.56 -18.40 18.19
C ILE A 323 -13.95 -18.89 18.54
N VAL A 324 -14.63 -19.58 17.63
CA VAL A 324 -15.98 -20.14 17.86
C VAL A 324 -15.96 -21.13 19.03
N ARG A 325 -14.95 -22.01 19.09
CA ARG A 325 -14.82 -22.98 20.18
C ARG A 325 -14.65 -22.30 21.55
N GLU A 326 -13.76 -21.34 21.64
CA GLU A 326 -13.50 -20.63 22.90
C GLU A 326 -14.70 -19.77 23.31
N TYR A 327 -15.37 -19.12 22.36
CA TYR A 327 -16.59 -18.37 22.60
C TYR A 327 -17.69 -19.26 23.21
N ASN A 328 -17.93 -20.44 22.63
CA ASN A 328 -18.93 -21.39 23.15
C ASN A 328 -18.56 -21.93 24.54
N ALA A 329 -17.28 -22.17 24.80
CA ALA A 329 -16.78 -22.56 26.11
C ALA A 329 -17.02 -21.49 27.19
N LEU A 330 -16.86 -20.22 26.84
CA LEU A 330 -17.14 -19.08 27.72
C LEU A 330 -18.63 -18.94 28.02
N LEU A 331 -19.52 -19.14 27.05
CA LEU A 331 -20.97 -19.12 27.24
C LEU A 331 -21.41 -20.23 28.19
N THR A 332 -20.86 -21.44 28.03
CA THR A 332 -21.18 -22.58 28.89
C THR A 332 -20.78 -22.32 30.36
N LYS A 333 -19.57 -21.73 30.56
CA LYS A 333 -19.11 -21.35 31.90
C LYS A 333 -19.99 -20.29 32.56
N LYS A 334 -20.46 -19.28 31.79
CA LYS A 334 -21.37 -18.24 32.30
C LYS A 334 -22.78 -18.78 32.65
N ALA A 335 -23.23 -19.79 31.91
CA ALA A 335 -24.52 -20.42 32.19
C ALA A 335 -24.48 -21.37 33.42
N SER A 336 -23.30 -21.77 33.86
CA SER A 336 -23.05 -22.67 34.99
C SER A 336 -22.69 -21.95 36.30
N ALA A 337 -22.44 -20.63 36.22
CA ALA A 337 -22.13 -19.75 37.35
C ALA A 337 -23.34 -18.90 37.75
#